data_4c326d0c0527d94883429f912e4c3e3a
#
_entry.id   4c326d0c0527d94883429f912e4c3e3a
#
_cell.length_a   1.000
_cell.length_b   1.000
_cell.length_c   1.000
_cell.angle_alpha   90.00
_cell.angle_beta   90.00
_cell.angle_gamma   90.00
#
_symmetry.space_group_name_H-M   'P 1'
#
loop_
_entity.id
_entity.type
_entity.pdbx_description
1 polymer ?
#
loop_
_entity_poly.entity_id
_entity_poly.type
_entity_poly.pdbx_seq_one_letter_code
_entity_poly.pdbx_strand_id
1 'polypeptide(L)'
;MQTFLPDPDFRQTALLLDRRRLGKQRVEALQVLRGLTVPGYGWCRHPAVRMWTGYEEALVRYGLEICRVWREQGHQDSCAASLVADFAAYRPGARVRDQAELAAAGELPPWLGDESFHESHRSALVRKDHDVYAGLFSGVPDDLPYVWPSSDRADSPTGR
;
A
#
# COMPACT_ATOMS: atom_id res chain seq x y z
N MET A 1 6.11 9.21 4.40
CA MET A 1 4.94 8.37 4.07
C MET A 1 5.25 7.52 2.85
N GLN A 2 4.92 6.25 2.92
CA GLN A 2 5.08 5.31 1.81
C GLN A 2 4.16 4.11 2.00
N THR A 3 3.69 3.53 0.93
CA THR A 3 3.14 2.17 0.90
C THR A 3 4.19 1.25 0.29
N PHE A 4 5.00 0.61 1.13
CA PHE A 4 6.06 -0.28 0.64
C PHE A 4 5.47 -1.48 -0.10
N LEU A 5 5.97 -1.72 -1.30
CA LEU A 5 5.61 -2.83 -2.18
C LEU A 5 6.87 -3.42 -2.81
N PRO A 6 7.71 -4.13 -2.04
CA PRO A 6 8.85 -4.85 -2.59
C PRO A 6 8.44 -6.02 -3.50
N ASP A 7 7.18 -6.45 -3.41
CA ASP A 7 6.57 -7.51 -4.20
C ASP A 7 5.18 -7.05 -4.67
N PRO A 8 4.72 -7.41 -5.87
CA PRO A 8 3.36 -7.08 -6.32
C PRO A 8 2.24 -7.78 -5.55
N ASP A 9 2.52 -8.91 -4.91
CA ASP A 9 1.57 -9.58 -4.02
C ASP A 9 1.57 -8.89 -2.64
N PHE A 10 0.40 -8.44 -2.20
CA PHE A 10 0.27 -7.69 -0.95
C PHE A 10 0.65 -8.51 0.29
N ARG A 11 0.31 -9.80 0.30
CA ARG A 11 0.67 -10.67 1.40
C ARG A 11 2.18 -10.95 1.42
N GLN A 12 2.79 -11.21 0.25
CA GLN A 12 4.24 -11.38 0.17
C GLN A 12 4.97 -10.12 0.61
N THR A 13 4.51 -8.96 0.20
CA THR A 13 5.03 -7.68 0.70
C THR A 13 4.98 -7.63 2.24
N ALA A 14 3.84 -7.96 2.85
CA ALA A 14 3.71 -7.95 4.30
C ALA A 14 4.67 -8.92 4.99
N LEU A 15 4.87 -10.11 4.42
CA LEU A 15 5.79 -11.13 4.95
C LEU A 15 7.27 -10.73 4.82
N LEU A 16 7.62 -9.92 3.84
CA LEU A 16 8.99 -9.43 3.61
C LEU A 16 9.38 -8.28 4.54
N LEU A 17 8.41 -7.53 5.06
CA LEU A 17 8.68 -6.38 5.91
C LEU A 17 9.08 -6.81 7.33
N ASP A 18 10.13 -6.19 7.85
CA ASP A 18 10.51 -6.33 9.24
C ASP A 18 9.43 -5.77 10.18
N ARG A 19 9.47 -6.17 11.45
CA ARG A 19 8.47 -5.78 12.46
C ARG A 19 8.21 -4.27 12.51
N ARG A 20 9.27 -3.46 12.49
CA ARG A 20 9.15 -2.00 12.60
C ARG A 20 8.38 -1.41 11.41
N ARG A 21 8.72 -1.83 10.20
CA ARG A 21 8.11 -1.32 8.98
C ARG A 21 6.72 -1.89 8.76
N LEU A 22 6.52 -3.17 9.06
CA LEU A 22 5.19 -3.79 9.04
C LEU A 22 4.22 -3.06 9.99
N GLY A 23 4.65 -2.80 11.23
CA GLY A 23 3.85 -2.07 12.19
C GLY A 23 3.47 -0.67 11.72
N LYS A 24 4.43 0.07 11.15
CA LYS A 24 4.22 1.41 10.62
C LYS A 24 3.31 1.43 9.40
N GLN A 25 3.41 0.44 8.51
CA GLN A 25 2.60 0.38 7.30
C GLN A 25 1.10 0.27 7.57
N ARG A 26 0.68 -0.30 8.69
CA ARG A 26 -0.74 -0.33 9.10
C ARG A 26 -1.29 1.10 9.23
N VAL A 27 -0.55 1.96 9.90
CA VAL A 27 -0.93 3.36 10.12
C VAL A 27 -0.83 4.15 8.83
N GLU A 28 0.23 3.97 8.06
CA GLU A 28 0.42 4.68 6.80
C GLU A 28 -0.64 4.33 5.76
N ALA A 29 -1.06 3.07 5.66
CA ALA A 29 -2.17 2.66 4.79
C ALA A 29 -3.47 3.41 5.15
N LEU A 30 -3.78 3.54 6.44
CA LEU A 30 -4.93 4.29 6.91
C LEU A 30 -4.80 5.80 6.57
N GLN A 31 -3.62 6.37 6.74
CA GLN A 31 -3.36 7.77 6.37
C GLN A 31 -3.51 7.99 4.87
N VAL A 32 -3.06 7.06 4.04
CA VAL A 32 -3.23 7.12 2.58
C VAL A 32 -4.70 7.05 2.21
N LEU A 33 -5.47 6.15 2.80
CA LEU A 33 -6.92 6.06 2.57
C LEU A 33 -7.61 7.38 2.91
N ARG A 34 -7.30 7.96 4.05
CA ARG A 34 -7.85 9.26 4.46
C ARG A 34 -7.43 10.40 3.54
N GLY A 35 -6.19 10.37 3.05
CA GLY A 35 -5.73 11.31 2.04
C GLY A 35 -6.51 11.24 0.73
N LEU A 36 -7.01 10.05 0.36
CA LEU A 36 -7.83 9.83 -0.83
C LEU A 36 -9.31 10.20 -0.62
N THR A 37 -9.84 10.02 0.59
CA THR A 37 -11.29 9.99 0.83
C THR A 37 -11.83 11.12 1.71
N VAL A 38 -10.95 11.77 2.49
CA VAL A 38 -11.35 12.83 3.43
C VAL A 38 -10.96 14.19 2.87
N PRO A 39 -11.93 15.07 2.54
CA PRO A 39 -11.63 16.42 2.05
C PRO A 39 -10.76 17.21 3.03
N GLY A 40 -9.72 17.84 2.51
CA GLY A 40 -8.82 18.68 3.33
C GLY A 40 -7.82 17.93 4.20
N TYR A 41 -7.72 16.61 4.07
CA TYR A 41 -6.71 15.83 4.78
C TYR A 41 -5.28 16.24 4.38
N GLY A 42 -4.39 16.39 5.37
CA GLY A 42 -3.09 17.05 5.17
C GLY A 42 -2.14 16.37 4.17
N TRP A 43 -2.30 15.06 3.91
CA TRP A 43 -1.43 14.28 3.02
C TRP A 43 -1.99 14.08 1.62
N CYS A 44 -3.12 14.68 1.25
CA CYS A 44 -3.82 14.44 -0.02
C CYS A 44 -2.98 14.72 -1.28
N ARG A 45 -1.94 15.53 -1.19
CA ARG A 45 -1.04 15.85 -2.31
C ARG A 45 0.22 15.01 -2.35
N HIS A 46 0.45 14.16 -1.36
CA HIS A 46 1.66 13.34 -1.31
C HIS A 46 1.68 12.30 -2.43
N PRO A 47 2.81 12.07 -3.13
CA PRO A 47 2.87 11.10 -4.22
C PRO A 47 2.41 9.68 -3.83
N ALA A 48 2.72 9.22 -2.61
CA ALA A 48 2.26 7.94 -2.08
C ALA A 48 0.74 7.84 -1.93
N VAL A 49 0.04 8.96 -1.83
CA VAL A 49 -1.43 9.02 -1.83
C VAL A 49 -1.95 9.06 -3.26
N ARG A 50 -1.42 9.98 -4.06
CA ARG A 50 -1.92 10.23 -5.42
C ARG A 50 -1.84 9.04 -6.35
N MET A 51 -0.83 8.19 -6.20
CA MET A 51 -0.68 6.98 -7.02
C MET A 51 -1.84 5.99 -6.87
N TRP A 52 -2.54 6.02 -5.73
CA TRP A 52 -3.70 5.16 -5.45
C TRP A 52 -5.06 5.76 -5.85
N THR A 53 -5.10 6.99 -6.38
CA THR A 53 -6.36 7.64 -6.76
C THR A 53 -7.18 6.76 -7.68
N GLY A 54 -8.45 6.49 -7.31
CA GLY A 54 -9.35 5.60 -8.05
C GLY A 54 -9.17 4.11 -7.74
N TYR A 55 -8.24 3.77 -6.85
CA TYR A 55 -7.93 2.40 -6.42
C TYR A 55 -8.02 2.24 -4.89
N GLU A 56 -8.96 2.93 -4.29
CA GLU A 56 -9.14 2.98 -2.83
C GLU A 56 -9.39 1.59 -2.24
N GLU A 57 -10.19 0.76 -2.93
CA GLU A 57 -10.46 -0.62 -2.49
C GLU A 57 -9.19 -1.47 -2.50
N ALA A 58 -8.35 -1.36 -3.55
CA ALA A 58 -7.08 -2.06 -3.63
C ALA A 58 -6.11 -1.63 -2.50
N LEU A 59 -6.09 -0.32 -2.19
CA LEU A 59 -5.31 0.20 -1.06
C LEU A 59 -5.82 -0.36 0.28
N VAL A 60 -7.12 -0.44 0.47
CA VAL A 60 -7.69 -1.05 1.69
C VAL A 60 -7.29 -2.52 1.78
N ARG A 61 -7.35 -3.26 0.69
CA ARG A 61 -6.88 -4.65 0.67
C ARG A 61 -5.39 -4.76 1.02
N TYR A 62 -4.55 -3.90 0.48
CA TYR A 62 -3.13 -3.80 0.88
C TYR A 62 -3.00 -3.63 2.39
N GLY A 63 -3.67 -2.64 2.97
CA GLY A 63 -3.62 -2.36 4.40
C GLY A 63 -4.13 -3.53 5.25
N LEU A 64 -5.19 -4.22 4.80
CA LEU A 64 -5.74 -5.39 5.50
C LEU A 64 -4.77 -6.58 5.51
N GLU A 65 -4.03 -6.82 4.42
CA GLU A 65 -2.99 -7.86 4.40
C GLU A 65 -1.83 -7.50 5.34
N ILE A 66 -1.41 -6.24 5.38
CA ILE A 66 -0.41 -5.75 6.35
C ILE A 66 -0.89 -6.02 7.79
N CYS A 67 -2.11 -5.63 8.13
CA CYS A 67 -2.69 -5.84 9.45
C CYS A 67 -2.85 -7.32 9.78
N ARG A 68 -3.19 -8.15 8.80
CA ARG A 68 -3.35 -9.60 8.98
C ARG A 68 -2.03 -10.25 9.38
N VAL A 69 -0.95 -10.00 8.64
CA VAL A 69 0.37 -10.54 8.97
C VAL A 69 0.86 -10.03 10.32
N TRP A 70 0.61 -8.76 10.64
CA TRP A 70 0.91 -8.20 11.96
C TRP A 70 0.24 -8.98 13.10
N ARG A 71 -1.04 -9.31 12.96
CA ARG A 71 -1.79 -10.10 13.94
C ARG A 71 -1.32 -11.55 13.99
N GLU A 72 -1.00 -12.16 12.87
CA GLU A 72 -0.45 -13.51 12.79
C GLU A 72 0.89 -13.62 13.53
N GLN A 73 1.63 -12.52 13.65
CA GLN A 73 2.85 -12.44 14.46
C GLN A 73 2.58 -12.20 15.95
N GLY A 74 1.33 -12.22 16.39
CA GLY A 74 0.93 -12.12 17.79
C GLY A 74 0.73 -10.69 18.31
N HIS A 75 0.65 -9.69 17.43
CA HIS A 75 0.50 -8.30 17.82
C HIS A 75 -0.97 -7.83 17.77
N GLN A 76 -1.30 -6.86 18.63
CA GLN A 76 -2.62 -6.20 18.64
C GLN A 76 -2.72 -5.22 17.46
N ASP A 77 -3.91 -5.12 16.85
CA ASP A 77 -4.19 -4.23 15.76
C ASP A 77 -5.58 -3.60 15.87
N SER A 78 -5.66 -2.30 15.64
CA SER A 78 -6.91 -1.55 15.50
C SER A 78 -7.06 -0.91 14.10
N CYS A 79 -5.99 -0.91 13.29
CA CYS A 79 -6.01 -0.26 11.98
C CYS A 79 -6.92 -0.98 10.98
N ALA A 80 -7.02 -2.32 11.04
CA ALA A 80 -7.90 -3.07 10.16
C ALA A 80 -9.36 -2.64 10.29
N ALA A 81 -9.86 -2.52 11.53
CA ALA A 81 -11.23 -2.05 11.77
C ALA A 81 -11.44 -0.62 11.26
N SER A 82 -10.46 0.27 11.46
CA SER A 82 -10.52 1.64 10.95
C SER A 82 -10.52 1.71 9.43
N LEU A 83 -9.68 0.91 8.76
CA LEU A 83 -9.66 0.81 7.29
C LEU A 83 -11.02 0.40 6.73
N VAL A 84 -11.64 -0.63 7.32
CA VAL A 84 -12.95 -1.11 6.88
C VAL A 84 -14.03 -0.06 7.15
N ALA A 85 -14.03 0.58 8.32
CA ALA A 85 -15.01 1.60 8.68
C ALA A 85 -14.89 2.85 7.79
N ASP A 86 -13.68 3.34 7.56
CA ASP A 86 -13.44 4.53 6.71
C ASP A 86 -13.82 4.23 5.25
N PHE A 87 -13.52 3.03 4.75
CA PHE A 87 -13.92 2.63 3.40
C PHE A 87 -15.44 2.48 3.27
N ALA A 88 -16.11 1.89 4.25
CA ALA A 88 -17.57 1.77 4.28
C ALA A 88 -18.27 3.15 4.31
N ALA A 89 -17.69 4.12 5.00
CA ALA A 89 -18.18 5.50 4.98
C ALA A 89 -18.00 6.16 3.60
N TYR A 90 -16.92 5.87 2.92
CA TYR A 90 -16.63 6.38 1.57
C TYR A 90 -17.47 5.69 0.48
N ARG A 91 -17.62 4.37 0.55
CA ARG A 91 -18.45 3.56 -0.38
C ARG A 91 -19.42 2.68 0.40
N PRO A 92 -20.57 3.21 0.82
CA PRO A 92 -21.56 2.44 1.58
C PRO A 92 -22.02 1.18 0.84
N GLY A 93 -22.05 0.05 1.54
CA GLY A 93 -22.45 -1.25 1.00
C GLY A 93 -21.39 -1.97 0.17
N ALA A 94 -20.24 -1.37 -0.09
CA ALA A 94 -19.16 -2.03 -0.82
C ALA A 94 -18.43 -3.04 0.08
N ARG A 95 -18.19 -4.23 -0.47
CA ARG A 95 -17.32 -5.25 0.12
C ARG A 95 -15.87 -5.00 -0.29
N VAL A 96 -14.92 -5.29 0.58
CA VAL A 96 -13.50 -5.28 0.22
C VAL A 96 -13.12 -6.65 -0.34
N ARG A 97 -12.88 -6.69 -1.64
CA ARG A 97 -12.47 -7.91 -2.36
C ARG A 97 -11.02 -8.27 -2.01
N ASP A 98 -10.65 -9.54 -2.19
CA ASP A 98 -9.25 -9.94 -2.11
C ASP A 98 -8.46 -9.51 -3.37
N GLN A 99 -7.13 -9.65 -3.32
CA GLN A 99 -6.28 -9.19 -4.43
C GLN A 99 -6.54 -9.95 -5.72
N ALA A 100 -6.82 -11.26 -5.65
CA ALA A 100 -7.12 -12.07 -6.84
C ALA A 100 -8.44 -11.65 -7.49
N GLU A 101 -9.48 -11.38 -6.69
CA GLU A 101 -10.76 -10.85 -7.17
C GLU A 101 -10.59 -9.49 -7.85
N LEU A 102 -9.80 -8.59 -7.25
CA LEU A 102 -9.50 -7.28 -7.82
C LEU A 102 -8.72 -7.40 -9.14
N ALA A 103 -7.76 -8.32 -9.21
CA ALA A 103 -7.01 -8.58 -10.44
C ALA A 103 -7.93 -9.07 -11.57
N ALA A 104 -8.80 -10.05 -11.26
CA ALA A 104 -9.76 -10.58 -12.23
C ALA A 104 -10.75 -9.53 -12.73
N ALA A 105 -11.09 -8.54 -11.91
CA ALA A 105 -12.00 -7.45 -12.26
C ALA A 105 -11.31 -6.24 -12.94
N GLY A 106 -9.98 -6.27 -13.10
CA GLY A 106 -9.23 -5.12 -13.62
C GLY A 106 -9.19 -3.92 -12.68
N GLU A 107 -9.28 -4.15 -11.36
CA GLU A 107 -9.38 -3.12 -10.32
C GLU A 107 -8.09 -2.98 -9.50
N LEU A 108 -6.98 -3.50 -10.00
CA LEU A 108 -5.65 -3.21 -9.45
C LEU A 108 -4.98 -2.07 -10.23
N PRO A 109 -4.17 -1.24 -9.56
CA PRO A 109 -3.42 -0.18 -10.25
C PRO A 109 -2.53 -0.74 -11.36
N PRO A 110 -2.44 -0.08 -12.53
CA PRO A 110 -1.64 -0.58 -13.65
C PRO A 110 -0.13 -0.60 -13.38
N TRP A 111 0.34 0.20 -12.44
CA TRP A 111 1.75 0.22 -12.00
C TRP A 111 2.11 -0.97 -11.10
N LEU A 112 1.12 -1.66 -10.53
CA LEU A 112 1.36 -2.87 -9.75
C LEU A 112 1.84 -3.98 -10.68
N GLY A 113 3.03 -4.51 -10.42
CA GLY A 113 3.72 -5.47 -11.28
C GLY A 113 4.81 -4.84 -12.16
N ASP A 114 4.95 -3.51 -12.19
CA ASP A 114 6.10 -2.86 -12.84
C ASP A 114 7.37 -3.14 -12.02
N GLU A 115 8.31 -3.87 -12.62
CA GLU A 115 9.52 -4.29 -11.92
C GLU A 115 10.37 -3.11 -11.45
N SER A 116 10.46 -2.04 -12.23
CA SER A 116 11.23 -0.86 -11.84
C SER A 116 10.66 -0.19 -10.58
N PHE A 117 9.33 -0.19 -10.44
CA PHE A 117 8.64 0.29 -9.25
C PHE A 117 8.98 -0.56 -8.03
N HIS A 118 8.80 -1.88 -8.14
CA HIS A 118 9.06 -2.80 -7.01
C HIS A 118 10.54 -2.82 -6.63
N GLU A 119 11.45 -2.78 -7.60
CA GLU A 119 12.89 -2.72 -7.35
C GLU A 119 13.28 -1.44 -6.60
N SER A 120 12.68 -0.30 -6.93
CA SER A 120 12.92 0.96 -6.21
C SER A 120 12.52 0.87 -4.73
N HIS A 121 11.49 0.11 -4.42
CA HIS A 121 11.05 -0.15 -3.04
C HIS A 121 11.98 -1.12 -2.32
N ARG A 122 12.46 -2.16 -2.99
CA ARG A 122 13.49 -3.06 -2.43
C ARG A 122 14.76 -2.30 -2.12
N SER A 123 15.22 -1.45 -3.06
CA SER A 123 16.38 -0.59 -2.88
C SER A 123 16.24 0.33 -1.66
N ALA A 124 15.08 0.96 -1.51
CA ALA A 124 14.78 1.81 -0.36
C ALA A 124 14.81 1.05 0.98
N LEU A 125 14.32 -0.18 1.00
CA LEU A 125 14.35 -1.03 2.18
C LEU A 125 15.79 -1.43 2.54
N VAL A 126 16.61 -1.81 1.55
CA VAL A 126 18.05 -2.08 1.77
C VAL A 126 18.75 -0.85 2.37
N ARG A 127 18.49 0.33 1.83
CA ARG A 127 19.04 1.60 2.33
C ARG A 127 18.60 1.91 3.77
N LYS A 128 17.38 1.56 4.13
CA LYS A 128 16.82 1.80 5.48
C LYS A 128 17.36 0.83 6.53
N ASP A 129 17.61 -0.40 6.14
CA ASP A 129 18.08 -1.44 7.05
C ASP A 129 18.84 -2.52 6.26
N HIS A 130 20.12 -2.26 6.04
CA HIS A 130 21.00 -3.14 5.27
C HIS A 130 21.10 -4.53 5.88
N ASP A 131 21.18 -4.64 7.20
CA ASP A 131 21.34 -5.92 7.89
C ASP A 131 20.13 -6.85 7.67
N VAL A 132 18.93 -6.27 7.61
CA VAL A 132 17.70 -7.04 7.36
C VAL A 132 17.51 -7.35 5.88
N TYR A 133 17.70 -6.37 4.99
CA TYR A 133 17.21 -6.47 3.63
C TYR A 133 18.24 -6.82 2.57
N ALA A 134 19.53 -6.62 2.81
CA ALA A 134 20.55 -6.93 1.81
C ALA A 134 20.59 -8.42 1.43
N GLY A 135 20.37 -9.31 2.39
CA GLY A 135 20.29 -10.75 2.15
C GLY A 135 19.00 -11.17 1.47
N LEU A 136 17.89 -10.49 1.78
CA LEU A 136 16.58 -10.77 1.17
C LEU A 136 16.51 -10.30 -0.29
N PHE A 137 17.13 -9.17 -0.59
CA PHE A 137 17.12 -8.55 -1.92
C PHE A 137 18.54 -8.53 -2.51
N SER A 138 19.13 -9.72 -2.61
CA SER A 138 20.48 -9.89 -3.13
C SER A 138 20.65 -9.27 -4.52
N GLY A 139 21.70 -8.47 -4.70
CA GLY A 139 21.99 -7.80 -5.96
C GLY A 139 21.18 -6.52 -6.25
N VAL A 140 20.26 -6.13 -5.37
CA VAL A 140 19.55 -4.86 -5.50
C VAL A 140 20.44 -3.73 -4.94
N PRO A 141 20.74 -2.66 -5.73
CA PRO A 141 21.48 -1.51 -5.22
C PRO A 141 20.69 -0.76 -4.16
N ASP A 142 21.38 -0.08 -3.24
CA ASP A 142 20.75 0.67 -2.14
C ASP A 142 20.51 2.15 -2.43
N ASP A 143 20.74 2.58 -3.65
CA ASP A 143 20.74 4.00 -4.07
C ASP A 143 19.73 4.35 -5.16
N LEU A 144 18.85 3.42 -5.54
CA LEU A 144 17.81 3.71 -6.52
C LEU A 144 16.81 4.73 -5.96
N PRO A 145 16.46 5.78 -6.71
CA PRO A 145 15.39 6.68 -6.31
C PRO A 145 14.03 5.97 -6.37
N TYR A 146 13.07 6.42 -5.56
CA TYR A 146 11.70 5.95 -5.67
C TYR A 146 11.12 6.22 -7.06
N VAL A 147 10.49 5.22 -7.63
CA VAL A 147 9.58 5.41 -8.76
C VAL A 147 8.22 5.82 -8.21
N TRP A 148 7.73 6.98 -8.61
CA TRP A 148 6.42 7.50 -8.23
C TRP A 148 5.47 7.44 -9.42
N PRO A 149 4.70 6.36 -9.59
CA PRO A 149 3.77 6.26 -10.70
C PRO A 149 2.58 7.22 -10.51
N SER A 150 1.98 7.61 -11.62
CA SER A 150 0.71 8.32 -11.62
C SER A 150 -0.44 7.33 -11.75
N SER A 151 -1.57 7.65 -11.13
CA SER A 151 -2.80 6.88 -11.36
C SER A 151 -3.37 7.25 -12.74
N ASP A 152 -3.80 6.25 -13.50
CA ASP A 152 -4.53 6.41 -14.74
C ASP A 152 -5.99 6.88 -14.52
N ARG A 153 -6.44 6.89 -13.26
CA ARG A 153 -7.77 7.37 -12.83
C ARG A 153 -7.74 8.75 -12.18
N ALA A 154 -6.57 9.41 -12.14
CA ALA A 154 -6.42 10.70 -11.46
C ALA A 154 -7.28 11.81 -12.07
N ASP A 155 -7.55 11.76 -13.38
CA ASP A 155 -8.32 12.75 -14.13
C ASP A 155 -9.77 12.30 -14.40
N SER A 156 -10.19 11.14 -13.91
CA SER A 156 -11.58 10.72 -14.02
C SER A 156 -12.45 11.62 -13.13
N PRO A 157 -13.47 12.29 -13.68
CA PRO A 157 -14.37 13.07 -12.85
C PRO A 157 -15.05 12.10 -11.88
N THR A 158 -14.68 12.20 -10.62
CA THR A 158 -15.40 11.54 -9.54
C THR A 158 -16.85 11.97 -9.64
N GLY A 159 -17.70 11.02 -10.00
CA GLY A 159 -19.14 11.24 -10.06
C GLY A 159 -19.59 11.87 -8.74
N ARG A 160 -20.23 13.01 -8.87
CA ARG A 160 -20.89 13.74 -7.79
C ARG A 160 -21.98 12.89 -7.16
#